data_84a80ca561d613101863f63a15a99d41
#
_entry.id   84a80ca561d613101863f63a15a99d41
#
_cell.length_a   1.000
_cell.length_b   1.000
_cell.length_c   1.000
_cell.angle_alpha   90.00
_cell.angle_beta   90.00
_cell.angle_gamma   90.00
#
_symmetry.space_group_name_H-M   'P 1'
#
loop_
_entity.id
_entity.type
_entity.pdbx_description
1 polymer ?
#
loop_
_entity_poly.entity_id
_entity_poly.type
_entity_poly.pdbx_seq_one_letter_code
_entity_poly.pdbx_strand_id
1 'polypeptide(L)'
;MTIKIDTKGLGDLLDKVNNLSPRIDQAVMSAMSDEGMSWRDDVRANTPVDTGDLRRSWTLTGPDKKGLKFEMDLANNLEYAEHVEYGHRQEPGRFVPAIGKRLKADYVPGSYMLRDGTRRLEGTLGPAVQREVKKVVGN
;
A
#
# COMPACT_ATOMS: atom_id res chain seq x y z
N MET A 1 1.20 7.63 8.48
CA MET A 1 0.75 7.64 7.07
C MET A 1 0.23 6.27 6.73
N THR A 2 -0.98 6.20 6.25
CA THR A 2 -1.66 4.95 5.94
C THR A 2 -2.50 5.11 4.69
N ILE A 3 -2.50 4.11 3.82
CA ILE A 3 -3.50 3.96 2.77
C ILE A 3 -4.30 2.69 3.03
N LYS A 4 -5.63 2.82 2.96
CA LYS A 4 -6.58 1.71 3.06
C LYS A 4 -7.09 1.36 1.67
N ILE A 5 -6.99 0.09 1.31
CA ILE A 5 -7.57 -0.45 0.09
C ILE A 5 -8.73 -1.36 0.48
N ASP A 6 -9.85 -1.19 -0.18
CA ASP A 6 -11.03 -2.02 0.02
C ASP A 6 -11.60 -2.50 -1.32
N THR A 7 -12.63 -3.31 -1.23
CA THR A 7 -13.28 -3.90 -2.40
C THR A 7 -14.47 -3.06 -2.90
N LYS A 8 -14.61 -1.81 -2.46
CA LYS A 8 -15.72 -0.95 -2.87
C LYS A 8 -15.76 -0.75 -4.38
N GLY A 9 -14.59 -0.64 -5.04
CA GLY A 9 -14.48 -0.56 -6.49
C GLY A 9 -14.84 -1.84 -7.23
N LEU A 10 -15.02 -2.96 -6.52
CA LEU A 10 -15.45 -4.26 -7.03
C LEU A 10 -16.89 -4.58 -6.63
N GLY A 11 -17.65 -3.57 -6.18
CA GLY A 11 -18.97 -3.75 -5.59
C GLY A 11 -19.93 -4.58 -6.44
N ASP A 12 -20.02 -4.30 -7.74
CA ASP A 12 -20.91 -5.02 -8.63
C ASP A 12 -20.58 -6.52 -8.71
N LEU A 13 -19.29 -6.85 -8.75
CA LEU A 13 -18.84 -8.24 -8.75
C LEU A 13 -19.17 -8.92 -7.43
N LEU A 14 -18.85 -8.28 -6.32
CA LEU A 14 -19.05 -8.83 -4.98
C LEU A 14 -20.52 -8.92 -4.60
N ASP A 15 -21.35 -7.98 -5.03
CA ASP A 15 -22.80 -8.04 -4.82
C ASP A 15 -23.41 -9.29 -5.45
N LYS A 16 -22.89 -9.71 -6.61
CA LYS A 16 -23.35 -10.93 -7.27
C LYS A 16 -22.93 -12.21 -6.57
N VAL A 17 -21.85 -12.19 -5.81
CA VAL A 17 -21.26 -13.39 -5.18
C VAL A 17 -21.39 -13.42 -3.67
N ASN A 18 -21.81 -12.33 -3.04
CA ASN A 18 -21.83 -12.19 -1.56
C ASN A 18 -22.67 -13.23 -0.82
N ASN A 19 -23.63 -13.83 -1.48
CA ASN A 19 -24.51 -14.83 -0.85
C ASN A 19 -24.15 -16.27 -1.21
N LEU A 20 -23.05 -16.51 -1.92
CA LEU A 20 -22.81 -17.80 -2.52
C LEU A 20 -22.04 -18.76 -1.63
N SER A 21 -21.00 -18.34 -0.92
CA SER A 21 -20.22 -19.33 -0.20
C SER A 21 -19.07 -18.73 0.60
N PRO A 22 -18.72 -19.28 1.77
CA PRO A 22 -17.44 -19.00 2.44
C PRO A 22 -16.20 -19.20 1.56
N ARG A 23 -16.29 -20.06 0.53
CA ARG A 23 -15.20 -20.30 -0.42
C ARG A 23 -14.91 -19.07 -1.29
N ILE A 24 -15.93 -18.27 -1.60
CA ILE A 24 -15.78 -17.01 -2.33
C ILE A 24 -15.04 -15.98 -1.47
N ASP A 25 -15.45 -15.87 -0.21
CA ASP A 25 -14.75 -14.99 0.74
C ASP A 25 -13.26 -15.38 0.86
N GLN A 26 -13.00 -16.67 0.94
CA GLN A 26 -11.64 -17.20 1.00
C GLN A 26 -10.83 -16.87 -0.27
N ALA A 27 -11.47 -16.96 -1.43
CA ALA A 27 -10.84 -16.62 -2.71
C ALA A 27 -10.47 -15.13 -2.76
N VAL A 28 -11.38 -14.26 -2.32
CA VAL A 28 -11.12 -12.80 -2.27
C VAL A 28 -10.00 -12.49 -1.29
N MET A 29 -10.04 -13.08 -0.09
CA MET A 29 -9.01 -12.90 0.94
C MET A 29 -7.64 -13.36 0.45
N SER A 30 -7.58 -14.49 -0.23
CA SER A 30 -6.34 -15.02 -0.79
C SER A 30 -5.75 -14.08 -1.86
N ALA A 31 -6.58 -13.62 -2.78
CA ALA A 31 -6.15 -12.69 -3.82
C ALA A 31 -5.65 -11.37 -3.22
N MET A 32 -6.39 -10.82 -2.26
CA MET A 32 -6.00 -9.58 -1.58
C MET A 32 -4.71 -9.77 -0.77
N SER A 33 -4.54 -10.90 -0.12
CA SER A 33 -3.32 -11.20 0.64
C SER A 33 -2.09 -11.22 -0.28
N ASP A 34 -2.17 -11.91 -1.41
CA ASP A 34 -1.08 -12.00 -2.37
C ASP A 34 -0.76 -10.62 -2.97
N GLU A 35 -1.77 -9.89 -3.40
CA GLU A 35 -1.61 -8.55 -3.96
C GLU A 35 -1.13 -7.56 -2.90
N GLY A 36 -1.57 -7.69 -1.66
CA GLY A 36 -1.13 -6.87 -0.54
C GLY A 36 0.35 -7.05 -0.23
N MET A 37 0.84 -8.29 -0.23
CA MET A 37 2.27 -8.57 -0.04
C MET A 37 3.10 -8.01 -1.19
N SER A 38 2.64 -8.13 -2.42
CA SER A 38 3.29 -7.52 -3.58
C SER A 38 3.31 -5.99 -3.48
N TRP A 39 2.21 -5.41 -3.02
CA TRP A 39 2.10 -3.97 -2.79
C TRP A 39 3.12 -3.50 -1.74
N ARG A 40 3.17 -4.16 -0.60
CA ARG A 40 4.16 -3.87 0.45
C ARG A 40 5.58 -3.96 -0.09
N ASP A 41 5.90 -5.03 -0.79
CA ASP A 41 7.25 -5.27 -1.32
C ASP A 41 7.62 -4.24 -2.39
N ASP A 42 6.67 -3.86 -3.24
CA ASP A 42 6.85 -2.81 -4.25
C ASP A 42 7.14 -1.45 -3.59
N VAL A 43 6.35 -1.07 -2.60
CA VAL A 43 6.55 0.19 -1.85
C VAL A 43 7.90 0.16 -1.13
N ARG A 44 8.25 -0.95 -0.49
CA ARG A 44 9.56 -1.12 0.15
C ARG A 44 10.71 -0.97 -0.83
N ALA A 45 10.61 -1.62 -1.99
CA ALA A 45 11.65 -1.58 -3.02
C ALA A 45 11.89 -0.15 -3.54
N ASN A 46 10.87 0.68 -3.57
CA ASN A 46 10.94 2.06 -4.05
C ASN A 46 11.12 3.09 -2.91
N THR A 47 11.26 2.64 -1.68
CA THR A 47 11.55 3.51 -0.54
C THR A 47 13.02 3.85 -0.50
N PRO A 48 13.40 5.15 -0.46
CA PRO A 48 14.80 5.54 -0.32
C PRO A 48 15.42 4.97 0.94
N VAL A 49 16.69 4.56 0.85
CA VAL A 49 17.42 3.95 1.95
C VAL A 49 18.52 4.90 2.44
N ASP A 50 18.44 5.26 3.71
CA ASP A 50 19.54 5.86 4.45
C ASP A 50 20.05 4.82 5.46
N THR A 51 19.31 4.64 6.59
CA THR A 51 19.60 3.56 7.54
C THR A 51 18.83 2.28 7.24
N GLY A 52 17.83 2.35 6.40
CA GLY A 52 16.90 1.25 6.11
C GLY A 52 15.69 1.20 7.04
N ASP A 53 15.60 2.09 8.02
CA ASP A 53 14.48 2.10 8.98
C ASP A 53 13.15 2.40 8.31
N LEU A 54 13.13 3.37 7.42
CA LEU A 54 11.92 3.73 6.68
C LEU A 54 11.42 2.54 5.85
N ARG A 55 12.30 1.88 5.13
CA ARG A 55 11.97 0.71 4.30
C ARG A 55 11.40 -0.42 5.15
N ARG A 56 12.01 -0.72 6.30
CA ARG A 56 11.57 -1.80 7.19
C ARG A 56 10.28 -1.50 7.92
N SER A 57 9.91 -0.23 8.05
CA SER A 57 8.76 0.20 8.85
C SER A 57 7.43 0.14 8.11
N TRP A 58 7.42 -0.24 6.85
CA TRP A 58 6.18 -0.50 6.13
C TRP A 58 5.49 -1.75 6.68
N THR A 59 4.26 -1.59 7.14
CA THR A 59 3.48 -2.66 7.76
C THR A 59 2.16 -2.83 7.03
N LEU A 60 1.93 -4.05 6.55
CA LEU A 60 0.67 -4.46 5.94
C LEU A 60 -0.23 -5.05 7.03
N THR A 61 -1.47 -4.55 7.11
CA THR A 61 -2.50 -5.07 8.00
C THR A 61 -3.69 -5.52 7.18
N GLY A 62 -4.20 -6.71 7.47
CA GLY A 62 -5.28 -7.32 6.68
C GLY A 62 -4.74 -8.26 5.61
N PRO A 63 -5.59 -8.68 4.67
CA PRO A 63 -6.99 -8.26 4.50
C PRO A 63 -7.93 -8.80 5.60
N ASP A 64 -8.96 -8.00 5.90
CA ASP A 64 -10.04 -8.36 6.83
C ASP A 64 -11.39 -8.13 6.17
N LYS A 65 -12.36 -8.99 6.46
CA LYS A 65 -13.73 -8.78 6.02
C LYS A 65 -14.51 -7.99 7.06
N LYS A 66 -15.12 -6.88 6.64
CA LYS A 66 -15.98 -6.02 7.47
C LYS A 66 -17.31 -5.81 6.77
N GLY A 67 -18.36 -6.50 7.23
CA GLY A 67 -19.64 -6.52 6.55
C GLY A 67 -19.49 -7.15 5.17
N LEU A 68 -19.80 -6.39 4.11
CA LEU A 68 -19.68 -6.82 2.71
C LEU A 68 -18.37 -6.37 2.06
N LYS A 69 -17.50 -5.67 2.79
CA LYS A 69 -16.23 -5.19 2.29
C LYS A 69 -15.05 -6.00 2.81
N PHE A 70 -14.00 -6.00 2.03
CA PHE A 70 -12.69 -6.49 2.44
C PHE A 70 -11.73 -5.31 2.46
N GLU A 71 -10.92 -5.20 3.49
CA GLU A 71 -10.03 -4.06 3.69
C GLU A 71 -8.62 -4.54 4.03
N MET A 72 -7.63 -3.79 3.57
CA MET A 72 -6.24 -3.93 4.00
C MET A 72 -5.57 -2.56 4.02
N ASP A 73 -4.60 -2.40 4.92
CA ASP A 73 -3.89 -1.15 5.12
C ASP A 73 -2.39 -1.35 4.95
N LEU A 74 -1.74 -0.40 4.33
CA LEU A 74 -0.28 -0.30 4.33
C LEU A 74 0.10 1.01 5.01
N ALA A 75 0.88 0.94 6.08
CA ALA A 75 1.23 2.07 6.93
C ALA A 75 2.72 2.13 7.22
N ASN A 76 3.20 3.36 7.41
CA ASN A 76 4.52 3.65 7.94
C ASN A 76 4.37 4.74 9.01
N ASN A 77 4.72 4.41 10.24
CA ASN A 77 4.51 5.29 11.39
C ASN A 77 5.75 6.10 11.79
N LEU A 78 6.82 6.06 11.00
CA LEU A 78 7.96 6.93 11.23
C LEU A 78 7.58 8.38 10.96
N GLU A 79 8.04 9.29 11.81
CA GLU A 79 7.69 10.70 11.76
C GLU A 79 8.05 11.36 10.42
N TYR A 80 9.16 10.95 9.82
CA TYR A 80 9.64 11.52 8.57
C TYR A 80 9.09 10.84 7.30
N ALA A 81 8.22 9.82 7.45
CA ALA A 81 7.68 9.09 6.31
C ALA A 81 6.93 10.01 5.32
N GLU A 82 6.12 10.91 5.84
CA GLU A 82 5.38 11.87 5.01
C GLU A 82 6.31 12.83 4.27
N HIS A 83 7.38 13.26 4.89
CA HIS A 83 8.37 14.13 4.26
C HIS A 83 9.05 13.45 3.07
N VAL A 84 9.33 12.16 3.19
CA VAL A 84 9.91 11.38 2.09
C VAL A 84 8.88 11.14 0.99
N GLU A 85 7.65 10.85 1.35
CA GLU A 85 6.56 10.62 0.39
C GLU A 85 6.26 11.86 -0.45
N TYR A 86 6.02 13.00 0.22
CA TYR A 86 5.52 14.21 -0.44
C TYR A 86 6.57 15.26 -0.70
N GLY A 87 7.76 15.11 -0.14
CA GLY A 87 8.78 16.15 -0.15
C GLY A 87 8.57 17.14 0.99
N HIS A 88 9.53 18.00 1.20
CA HIS A 88 9.49 18.99 2.27
C HIS A 88 10.41 20.17 1.98
N ARG A 89 10.08 21.32 2.60
CA ARG A 89 10.94 22.47 2.61
C ARG A 89 12.03 22.33 3.67
N GLN A 90 13.18 22.92 3.41
CA GLN A 90 14.27 22.99 4.36
C GLN A 90 15.02 24.32 4.20
N GLU A 91 15.82 24.68 5.22
CA GLU A 91 16.60 25.91 5.21
C GLU A 91 17.97 25.66 4.58
N PRO A 92 18.29 26.26 3.41
CA PRO A 92 19.64 26.15 2.84
C PRO A 92 20.68 26.69 3.81
N GLY A 93 21.81 26.00 3.93
CA GLY A 93 22.89 26.39 4.82
C GLY A 93 22.74 25.94 6.26
N ARG A 94 21.59 25.41 6.66
CA ARG A 94 21.39 24.87 8.00
C ARG A 94 22.27 23.64 8.21
N PHE A 95 23.02 23.65 9.32
CA PHE A 95 23.82 22.50 9.72
C PHE A 95 22.96 21.44 10.40
N VAL A 96 23.07 20.18 9.95
CA VAL A 96 22.35 19.06 10.53
C VAL A 96 23.37 18.12 11.21
N PRO A 97 23.44 18.12 12.55
CA PRO A 97 24.43 17.33 13.29
C PRO A 97 24.34 15.82 12.99
N ALA A 98 23.15 15.32 12.78
CA ALA A 98 22.92 13.89 12.52
C ALA A 98 23.65 13.36 11.28
N ILE A 99 23.84 14.23 10.26
CA ILE A 99 24.52 13.86 9.01
C ILE A 99 25.86 14.57 8.85
N GLY A 100 26.21 15.48 9.76
CA GLY A 100 27.45 16.23 9.74
C GLY A 100 27.61 17.19 8.54
N LYS A 101 26.50 17.61 7.92
CA LYS A 101 26.51 18.44 6.71
C LYS A 101 25.51 19.58 6.80
N ARG A 102 25.74 20.60 5.97
CA ARG A 102 24.78 21.69 5.77
C ARG A 102 23.81 21.35 4.65
N LEU A 103 22.56 21.75 4.80
CA LEU A 103 21.53 21.61 3.79
C LEU A 103 21.85 22.53 2.59
N LYS A 104 21.67 22.02 1.37
CA LYS A 104 21.97 22.75 0.14
C LYS A 104 20.72 23.27 -0.56
N ALA A 105 19.66 22.48 -0.58
CA ALA A 105 18.43 22.83 -1.27
C ALA A 105 17.41 23.43 -0.30
N ASP A 106 16.51 24.27 -0.81
CA ASP A 106 15.37 24.81 -0.06
C ASP A 106 14.16 23.88 -0.10
N TYR A 107 14.14 22.92 -1.02
CA TYR A 107 13.09 21.93 -1.16
C TYR A 107 13.66 20.56 -1.57
N VAL A 108 13.16 19.53 -0.94
CA VAL A 108 13.48 18.14 -1.31
C VAL A 108 12.23 17.52 -1.92
N PRO A 109 12.28 17.07 -3.19
CA PRO A 109 11.12 16.46 -3.84
C PRO A 109 10.74 15.14 -3.17
N GLY A 110 9.45 14.81 -3.21
CA GLY A 110 8.93 13.54 -2.70
C GLY A 110 9.33 12.37 -3.56
N SER A 111 9.38 11.20 -2.95
CA SER A 111 9.67 9.93 -3.62
C SER A 111 8.40 9.23 -4.12
N TYR A 112 7.25 9.55 -3.56
CA TYR A 112 5.93 9.01 -3.91
C TYR A 112 5.88 7.49 -3.97
N MET A 113 6.65 6.81 -3.10
CA MET A 113 6.71 5.35 -3.03
C MET A 113 5.34 4.73 -2.72
N LEU A 114 4.57 5.35 -1.82
CA LEU A 114 3.23 4.86 -1.47
C LEU A 114 2.21 5.18 -2.56
N ARG A 115 2.19 6.41 -3.05
CA ARG A 115 1.27 6.83 -4.12
C ARG A 115 1.42 5.96 -5.36
N ASP A 116 2.64 5.81 -5.84
CA ASP A 116 2.89 5.09 -7.09
C ASP A 116 2.67 3.58 -6.92
N GLY A 117 3.08 3.02 -5.79
CA GLY A 117 2.79 1.61 -5.47
C GLY A 117 1.31 1.33 -5.36
N THR A 118 0.54 2.25 -4.76
CA THR A 118 -0.91 2.13 -4.65
C THR A 118 -1.61 2.20 -6.01
N ARG A 119 -1.15 3.07 -6.89
CA ARG A 119 -1.67 3.16 -8.27
C ARG A 119 -1.46 1.85 -9.04
N ARG A 120 -0.30 1.22 -8.87
CA ARG A 120 -0.04 -0.08 -9.47
C ARG A 120 -0.96 -1.17 -8.92
N LEU A 121 -1.16 -1.19 -7.59
CA LEU A 121 -2.10 -2.12 -6.95
C LEU A 121 -3.53 -1.94 -7.48
N GLU A 122 -3.99 -0.71 -7.62
CA GLU A 122 -5.34 -0.42 -8.14
C GLU A 122 -5.56 -1.01 -9.53
N GLY A 123 -4.50 -1.12 -10.33
CA GLY A 123 -4.58 -1.73 -11.66
C GLY A 123 -4.56 -3.26 -11.65
N THR A 124 -4.03 -3.89 -10.61
CA THR A 124 -3.84 -5.35 -10.56
C THR A 124 -4.82 -6.07 -9.64
N LEU A 125 -5.39 -5.38 -8.67
CA LEU A 125 -6.23 -6.00 -7.63
C LEU A 125 -7.52 -6.57 -8.22
N GLY A 126 -8.25 -5.81 -9.02
CA GLY A 126 -9.50 -6.26 -9.62
C GLY A 126 -9.35 -7.54 -10.43
N PRO A 127 -8.43 -7.58 -11.42
CA PRO A 127 -8.16 -8.81 -12.19
C PRO A 127 -7.74 -9.99 -11.31
N ALA A 128 -6.93 -9.77 -10.27
CA ALA A 128 -6.50 -10.84 -9.37
C ALA A 128 -7.67 -11.44 -8.61
N VAL A 129 -8.55 -10.61 -8.06
CA VAL A 129 -9.76 -11.06 -7.37
C VAL A 129 -10.68 -11.83 -8.33
N GLN A 130 -10.87 -11.30 -9.53
CA GLN A 130 -11.70 -11.97 -10.54
C GLN A 130 -11.19 -13.35 -10.90
N ARG A 131 -9.89 -13.52 -11.05
CA ARG A 131 -9.29 -14.84 -11.35
C ARG A 131 -9.58 -15.86 -10.26
N GLU A 132 -9.39 -15.48 -9.01
CA GLU A 132 -9.60 -16.38 -7.88
C GLU A 132 -11.07 -16.72 -7.69
N VAL A 133 -11.96 -15.75 -7.84
CA VAL A 133 -13.41 -15.99 -7.76
C VAL A 133 -13.89 -16.91 -8.88
N LYS A 134 -13.40 -16.72 -10.10
CA LYS A 134 -13.76 -17.61 -11.23
C LYS A 134 -13.37 -19.05 -10.98
N LYS A 135 -12.23 -19.31 -10.35
CA LYS A 135 -11.82 -20.67 -9.99
C LYS A 135 -12.81 -21.35 -9.05
N VAL A 136 -13.40 -20.58 -8.15
CA VAL A 136 -14.38 -21.11 -7.16
C VAL A 136 -15.74 -21.35 -7.78
N VAL A 137 -16.20 -20.45 -8.64
CA VAL A 137 -17.54 -20.57 -9.27
C VAL A 137 -17.54 -21.48 -10.48
N GLY A 138 -16.41 -22.06 -10.83
CA GLY A 138 -16.34 -23.09 -11.87
C GLY A 138 -16.38 -22.55 -13.28
N ASN A 139 -15.60 -21.53 -13.53
CA ASN A 139 -15.48 -20.83 -14.81
C ASN A 139 -16.35 -19.63 -14.93
#